data_6b2ed2cd86b1924e4723576408235dfb
#
_entry.id   6b2ed2cd86b1924e4723576408235dfb
#
_cell.length_a   1.000
_cell.length_b   1.000
_cell.length_c   1.000
_cell.angle_alpha   90.00
_cell.angle_beta   90.00
_cell.angle_gamma   90.00
#
_symmetry.space_group_name_H-M   'P 1'
#
loop_
_entity.id
_entity.type
_entity.pdbx_description
1 polymer ?
#
loop_
_entity_poly.entity_id
_entity_poly.type
_entity_poly.pdbx_seq_one_letter_code
_entity_poly.pdbx_strand_id
1 'polypeptide(L)'
;LLDKLWSITADRGVFHLVTSYSILFFAGWFSVISNMQYLFSVLKGKIKIAGGAISHIGFGVLILGILISNAGQRVISENNFGVQFDGEGMDKTFQRENVRLIKNAPLPLGDYLVTYLGDTIEQGATYYELNFRKIDPETGKIKQDFNVRPYLLMDTKMQQLAPNPDTKHYLTYDVFTHVTSLPGEGSKNAPPTVKTDTIGMGDTLRFNTGYLLLSDVVRFTSNADSIGVMAKFDAVVGVAKEELTPRFVIRLADGTAQQGSAQATIGNVQVTFLGILPEQNKFVFT
;
A
#
# COMPACT_ATOMS: atom_id res chain seq x y z
N LEU A 1 22.18 10.42 1.85
CA LEU A 1 21.37 11.61 1.48
C LEU A 1 21.81 12.14 0.11
N LEU A 2 23.11 12.35 -0.12
CA LEU A 2 23.67 12.82 -1.39
C LEU A 2 23.44 11.82 -2.55
N ASP A 3 23.55 10.53 -2.29
CA ASP A 3 23.30 9.48 -3.30
C ASP A 3 21.82 9.46 -3.75
N LYS A 4 20.90 9.73 -2.82
CA LYS A 4 19.47 9.82 -3.12
C LYS A 4 19.14 11.11 -3.90
N LEU A 5 19.83 12.20 -3.64
CA LEU A 5 19.72 13.44 -4.41
C LEU A 5 20.28 13.28 -5.82
N TRP A 6 21.35 12.51 -5.99
CA TRP A 6 21.99 12.26 -7.28
C TRP A 6 21.16 11.35 -8.21
N SER A 7 20.47 10.35 -7.66
CA SER A 7 19.62 9.43 -8.44
C SER A 7 18.35 10.07 -9.01
N ILE A 8 17.96 11.25 -8.50
CA ILE A 8 16.75 11.99 -8.91
C ILE A 8 17.03 12.96 -10.08
N THR A 9 18.28 13.18 -10.49
CA THR A 9 18.69 14.26 -11.41
C THR A 9 18.42 14.02 -12.91
N ALA A 10 17.66 13.00 -13.28
CA ALA A 10 17.37 12.72 -14.69
C ALA A 10 16.26 13.62 -15.31
N ASP A 11 15.52 14.37 -14.49
CA ASP A 11 14.43 15.23 -14.96
C ASP A 11 14.72 16.72 -14.66
N ARG A 12 14.49 17.63 -15.65
CA ARG A 12 14.80 19.07 -15.52
C ARG A 12 14.11 19.74 -14.33
N GLY A 13 12.91 19.30 -13.94
CA GLY A 13 12.17 19.79 -12.78
C GLY A 13 12.90 19.47 -11.46
N VAL A 14 13.56 18.34 -11.39
CA VAL A 14 14.30 17.88 -10.23
C VAL A 14 15.60 18.64 -10.02
N PHE A 15 16.27 19.08 -11.09
CA PHE A 15 17.48 19.91 -10.98
C PHE A 15 17.23 21.21 -10.21
N HIS A 16 16.13 21.89 -10.48
CA HIS A 16 15.73 23.11 -9.74
C HIS A 16 15.45 22.79 -8.27
N LEU A 17 14.80 21.67 -7.99
CA LEU A 17 14.50 21.27 -6.61
C LEU A 17 15.78 20.96 -5.82
N VAL A 18 16.68 20.15 -6.37
CA VAL A 18 17.98 19.80 -5.75
C VAL A 18 18.82 21.05 -5.49
N THR A 19 18.86 21.98 -6.45
CA THR A 19 19.59 23.24 -6.31
C THR A 19 19.00 24.09 -5.20
N SER A 20 17.67 24.23 -5.13
CA SER A 20 16.99 25.00 -4.08
C SER A 20 17.21 24.41 -2.69
N TYR A 21 17.11 23.08 -2.54
CA TYR A 21 17.41 22.39 -1.28
C TYR A 21 18.85 22.59 -0.84
N SER A 22 19.80 22.52 -1.77
CA SER A 22 21.23 22.73 -1.48
C SER A 22 21.50 24.15 -1.01
N ILE A 23 20.94 25.15 -1.70
CA ILE A 23 21.08 26.58 -1.31
C ILE A 23 20.53 26.80 0.10
N LEU A 24 19.33 26.32 0.39
CA LEU A 24 18.71 26.46 1.71
C LEU A 24 19.50 25.72 2.80
N PHE A 25 20.05 24.54 2.49
CA PHE A 25 20.89 23.79 3.42
C PHE A 25 22.15 24.56 3.80
N PHE A 26 22.88 25.08 2.81
CA PHE A 26 24.07 25.91 3.05
C PHE A 26 23.72 27.25 3.74
N ALA A 27 22.63 27.91 3.36
CA ALA A 27 22.17 29.13 4.02
C ALA A 27 21.79 28.89 5.49
N GLY A 28 21.10 27.77 5.78
CA GLY A 28 20.77 27.36 7.14
C GLY A 28 22.04 27.18 8.01
N TRP A 29 23.01 26.39 7.52
CA TRP A 29 24.28 26.20 8.21
C TRP A 29 25.07 27.52 8.36
N PHE A 30 25.12 28.33 7.31
CA PHE A 30 25.77 29.65 7.37
C PHE A 30 25.15 30.53 8.45
N SER A 31 23.81 30.59 8.52
CA SER A 31 23.10 31.34 9.56
C SER A 31 23.44 30.84 10.96
N VAL A 32 23.47 29.55 11.19
CA VAL A 32 23.82 28.99 12.51
C VAL A 32 25.26 29.29 12.86
N ILE A 33 26.22 28.95 12.00
CA ILE A 33 27.67 29.06 12.31
C ILE A 33 28.09 30.53 12.48
N SER A 34 27.68 31.40 11.56
CA SER A 34 28.08 32.82 11.62
C SER A 34 27.50 33.52 12.85
N ASN A 35 26.27 33.24 13.25
CA ASN A 35 25.67 33.81 14.44
C ASN A 35 26.22 33.19 15.73
N MET A 36 26.59 31.93 15.75
CA MET A 36 27.30 31.30 16.86
C MET A 36 28.71 31.96 17.02
N GLN A 37 29.44 32.12 15.92
CA GLN A 37 30.73 32.81 15.96
C GLN A 37 30.59 34.24 16.48
N TYR A 38 29.61 35.00 16.01
CA TYR A 38 29.31 36.33 16.48
C TYR A 38 29.00 36.36 18.00
N LEU A 39 28.16 35.42 18.47
CA LEU A 39 27.79 35.30 19.88
C LEU A 39 29.02 35.07 20.77
N PHE A 40 29.93 34.20 20.38
CA PHE A 40 31.09 33.85 21.22
C PHE A 40 32.25 34.80 21.02
N SER A 41 32.59 35.23 19.80
CA SER A 41 33.77 36.03 19.49
C SER A 41 33.53 37.53 19.75
N VAL A 42 32.35 38.05 19.37
CA VAL A 42 32.03 39.48 19.47
C VAL A 42 31.33 39.81 20.79
N LEU A 43 30.23 39.08 21.04
CA LEU A 43 29.43 39.33 22.24
C LEU A 43 29.99 38.64 23.50
N LYS A 44 31.05 37.85 23.37
CA LYS A 44 31.71 37.12 24.47
C LYS A 44 30.72 36.35 25.36
N GLY A 45 29.70 35.74 24.74
CA GLY A 45 28.67 34.96 25.42
C GLY A 45 27.63 35.78 26.21
N LYS A 46 27.54 37.12 26.02
CA LYS A 46 26.59 37.97 26.71
C LYS A 46 25.18 37.80 26.16
N ILE A 47 24.45 36.76 26.64
CA ILE A 47 23.13 36.36 26.16
C ILE A 47 22.08 37.49 26.23
N LYS A 48 22.17 38.36 27.25
CA LYS A 48 21.22 39.47 27.46
C LYS A 48 21.14 40.46 26.29
N ILE A 49 22.19 40.57 25.49
CA ILE A 49 22.26 41.46 24.31
C ILE A 49 22.34 40.71 23.00
N ALA A 50 22.22 39.39 23.03
CA ALA A 50 22.40 38.47 21.89
C ALA A 50 21.09 38.08 21.20
N GLY A 51 19.98 38.76 21.47
CA GLY A 51 18.65 38.37 20.98
C GLY A 51 18.60 38.11 19.48
N GLY A 52 19.20 39.00 18.66
CA GLY A 52 19.25 38.81 17.20
C GLY A 52 20.04 37.57 16.79
N ALA A 53 21.25 37.37 17.38
CA ALA A 53 22.06 36.18 17.04
C ALA A 53 21.34 34.88 17.43
N ILE A 54 20.71 34.83 18.60
CA ILE A 54 19.94 33.67 19.06
C ILE A 54 18.76 33.39 18.13
N SER A 55 18.04 34.45 17.72
CA SER A 55 16.91 34.28 16.76
C SER A 55 17.37 33.73 15.41
N HIS A 56 18.50 34.22 14.88
CA HIS A 56 19.05 33.74 13.61
C HIS A 56 19.57 32.28 13.70
N ILE A 57 20.19 31.91 14.83
CA ILE A 57 20.56 30.51 15.10
C ILE A 57 19.30 29.63 15.11
N GLY A 58 18.27 30.04 15.87
CA GLY A 58 17.01 29.28 15.94
C GLY A 58 16.33 29.13 14.59
N PHE A 59 16.30 30.19 13.79
CA PHE A 59 15.73 30.14 12.44
C PHE A 59 16.54 29.23 11.50
N GLY A 60 17.88 29.28 11.55
CA GLY A 60 18.75 28.42 10.79
C GLY A 60 18.52 26.93 11.14
N VAL A 61 18.44 26.62 12.45
CA VAL A 61 18.14 25.26 12.93
C VAL A 61 16.76 24.79 12.47
N LEU A 62 15.75 25.67 12.50
CA LEU A 62 14.40 25.38 12.00
C LEU A 62 14.43 25.00 10.52
N ILE A 63 15.09 25.79 9.67
CA ILE A 63 15.24 25.51 8.24
C ILE A 63 15.92 24.15 8.03
N LEU A 64 17.04 23.89 8.72
CA LEU A 64 17.76 22.63 8.61
C LEU A 64 16.86 21.45 9.03
N GLY A 65 16.09 21.60 10.11
CA GLY A 65 15.14 20.59 10.55
C GLY A 65 14.08 20.26 9.51
N ILE A 66 13.47 21.30 8.90
CA ILE A 66 12.49 21.13 7.82
C ILE A 66 13.12 20.41 6.62
N LEU A 67 14.32 20.80 6.19
CA LEU A 67 15.00 20.20 5.05
C LEU A 67 15.34 18.72 5.30
N ILE A 68 15.87 18.40 6.49
CA ILE A 68 16.20 17.02 6.88
C ILE A 68 14.94 16.17 6.94
N SER A 69 13.86 16.68 7.53
CA SER A 69 12.58 15.98 7.62
C SER A 69 12.01 15.66 6.24
N ASN A 70 11.96 16.63 5.34
CA ASN A 70 11.46 16.41 3.97
C ASN A 70 12.36 15.45 3.16
N ALA A 71 13.68 15.61 3.25
CA ALA A 71 14.61 14.74 2.53
C ALA A 71 14.63 13.29 3.06
N GLY A 72 14.23 13.08 4.32
CA GLY A 72 14.12 11.78 4.97
C GLY A 72 12.80 11.05 4.70
N GLN A 73 11.82 11.70 4.10
CA GLN A 73 10.52 11.11 3.81
C GLN A 73 10.65 9.89 2.89
N ARG A 74 9.97 8.80 3.27
CA ARG A 74 9.89 7.58 2.49
C ARG A 74 8.45 7.07 2.49
N VAL A 75 7.89 6.89 1.31
CA VAL A 75 6.62 6.20 1.14
C VAL A 75 6.88 4.70 1.34
N ILE A 76 6.13 4.07 2.25
CA ILE A 76 6.19 2.62 2.49
C ILE A 76 5.01 1.88 1.86
N SER A 77 3.94 2.60 1.50
CA SER A 77 2.73 2.08 0.84
C SER A 77 2.93 1.97 -0.67
N GLU A 78 4.04 1.36 -1.12
CA GLU A 78 4.27 1.14 -2.54
C GLU A 78 3.34 0.03 -3.07
N ASN A 79 2.60 0.35 -4.13
CA ASN A 79 1.67 -0.58 -4.79
C ASN A 79 2.43 -1.57 -5.70
N ASN A 80 3.16 -2.48 -5.10
CA ASN A 80 3.89 -3.54 -5.81
C ASN A 80 2.98 -4.72 -6.22
N PHE A 81 1.69 -4.66 -5.84
CA PHE A 81 0.71 -5.72 -6.09
C PHE A 81 -0.10 -5.50 -7.37
N GLY A 82 0.11 -4.38 -8.07
CA GLY A 82 -0.57 -4.06 -9.32
C GLY A 82 -2.06 -3.75 -9.16
N VAL A 83 -2.49 -3.36 -7.96
CA VAL A 83 -3.86 -2.88 -7.71
C VAL A 83 -4.07 -1.59 -8.49
N GLN A 84 -5.15 -1.53 -9.28
CA GLN A 84 -5.56 -0.30 -9.95
C GLN A 84 -6.68 0.36 -9.16
N PHE A 85 -6.58 1.67 -9.01
CA PHE A 85 -7.60 2.50 -8.39
C PHE A 85 -8.29 3.31 -9.49
N ASP A 86 -9.63 3.17 -9.56
CA ASP A 86 -10.45 3.88 -10.53
C ASP A 86 -11.10 5.10 -9.87
N GLY A 87 -11.00 6.27 -10.49
CA GLY A 87 -11.60 7.50 -10.01
C GLY A 87 -10.92 8.76 -10.56
N GLU A 88 -11.63 9.89 -10.50
CA GLU A 88 -11.06 11.19 -10.84
C GLU A 88 -9.94 11.58 -9.85
N GLY A 89 -8.82 12.09 -10.35
CA GLY A 89 -7.68 12.53 -9.55
C GLY A 89 -6.71 11.41 -9.15
N MET A 90 -6.94 10.17 -9.58
CA MET A 90 -6.05 9.04 -9.31
C MET A 90 -4.96 8.94 -10.37
N ASP A 91 -3.99 9.84 -10.31
CA ASP A 91 -2.85 9.90 -11.23
C ASP A 91 -1.86 8.74 -11.02
N LYS A 92 -0.78 8.71 -11.80
CA LYS A 92 0.26 7.66 -11.70
C LYS A 92 0.94 7.62 -10.34
N THR A 93 1.06 8.76 -9.66
CA THR A 93 1.66 8.85 -8.33
C THR A 93 0.73 8.24 -7.30
N PHE A 94 -0.57 8.56 -7.37
CA PHE A 94 -1.58 7.93 -6.54
C PHE A 94 -1.58 6.40 -6.70
N GLN A 95 -1.57 5.92 -7.96
CA GLN A 95 -1.54 4.49 -8.28
C GLN A 95 -0.32 3.77 -7.68
N ARG A 96 0.83 4.44 -7.64
CA ARG A 96 2.09 3.87 -7.16
C ARG A 96 2.21 3.89 -5.63
N GLU A 97 1.71 4.92 -4.98
CA GLU A 97 1.98 5.22 -3.56
C GLU A 97 0.84 4.84 -2.60
N ASN A 98 -0.24 4.28 -3.13
CA ASN A 98 -1.37 3.84 -2.35
C ASN A 98 -1.59 2.34 -2.46
N VAL A 99 -2.04 1.74 -1.36
CA VAL A 99 -2.36 0.32 -1.29
C VAL A 99 -3.77 0.12 -0.74
N ARG A 100 -4.42 -0.94 -1.20
CA ARG A 100 -5.71 -1.36 -0.65
C ARG A 100 -5.48 -2.37 0.45
N LEU A 101 -5.91 -2.05 1.65
CA LEU A 101 -5.91 -2.98 2.77
C LEU A 101 -7.26 -3.70 2.87
N ILE A 102 -7.19 -5.01 3.10
CA ILE A 102 -8.35 -5.87 3.31
C ILE A 102 -8.38 -6.23 4.80
N LYS A 103 -9.58 -6.24 5.38
CA LYS A 103 -9.77 -6.54 6.80
C LYS A 103 -9.16 -7.91 7.15
N ASN A 104 -8.34 -7.93 8.20
CA ASN A 104 -7.64 -9.09 8.73
C ASN A 104 -6.63 -9.76 7.76
N ALA A 105 -6.35 -9.15 6.61
CA ALA A 105 -5.32 -9.61 5.68
C ALA A 105 -4.04 -8.77 5.87
N PRO A 106 -2.97 -9.34 6.45
CA PRO A 106 -1.72 -8.61 6.63
C PRO A 106 -1.01 -8.38 5.29
N LEU A 107 -0.54 -7.15 5.08
CA LEU A 107 0.16 -6.72 3.86
C LEU A 107 1.56 -6.22 4.21
N PRO A 108 2.63 -6.71 3.54
CA PRO A 108 3.97 -6.18 3.75
C PRO A 108 4.13 -4.81 3.10
N LEU A 109 4.42 -3.79 3.90
CA LEU A 109 4.64 -2.40 3.48
C LEU A 109 6.00 -1.91 4.01
N GLY A 110 6.99 -1.82 3.15
CA GLY A 110 8.36 -1.53 3.54
C GLY A 110 8.86 -2.55 4.57
N ASP A 111 9.26 -2.06 5.75
CA ASP A 111 9.76 -2.91 6.84
C ASP A 111 8.64 -3.43 7.78
N TYR A 112 7.39 -3.08 7.51
CA TYR A 112 6.26 -3.41 8.37
C TYR A 112 5.31 -4.42 7.71
N LEU A 113 4.73 -5.27 8.54
CA LEU A 113 3.54 -6.04 8.22
C LEU A 113 2.34 -5.27 8.76
N VAL A 114 1.50 -4.77 7.85
CA VAL A 114 0.37 -3.91 8.21
C VAL A 114 -0.93 -4.67 8.06
N THR A 115 -1.77 -4.63 9.09
CA THR A 115 -3.06 -5.31 9.10
C THR A 115 -4.16 -4.30 9.41
N TYR A 116 -5.16 -4.21 8.55
CA TYR A 116 -6.40 -3.49 8.84
C TYR A 116 -7.30 -4.36 9.71
N LEU A 117 -7.59 -3.89 10.95
CA LEU A 117 -8.36 -4.64 11.93
C LEU A 117 -9.88 -4.38 11.82
N GLY A 118 -10.25 -3.19 11.39
CA GLY A 118 -11.63 -2.79 11.22
C GLY A 118 -11.83 -1.29 11.34
N ASP A 119 -13.08 -0.88 11.26
CA ASP A 119 -13.51 0.50 11.38
C ASP A 119 -14.58 0.66 12.45
N THR A 120 -14.62 1.85 13.05
CA THR A 120 -15.64 2.25 14.02
C THR A 120 -16.11 3.67 13.70
N ILE A 121 -17.40 3.94 13.92
CA ILE A 121 -17.98 5.27 13.75
C ILE A 121 -18.14 5.89 15.12
N GLU A 122 -17.45 7.02 15.35
CA GLU A 122 -17.50 7.78 16.59
C GLU A 122 -17.74 9.26 16.27
N GLN A 123 -18.76 9.88 16.84
CA GLN A 123 -19.07 11.31 16.69
C GLN A 123 -19.12 11.81 15.22
N GLY A 124 -19.59 10.98 14.29
CA GLY A 124 -19.68 11.32 12.87
C GLY A 124 -18.39 11.18 12.07
N ALA A 125 -17.32 10.72 12.69
CA ALA A 125 -16.08 10.33 12.01
C ALA A 125 -15.94 8.81 11.93
N THR A 126 -15.36 8.31 10.85
CA THR A 126 -15.06 6.88 10.70
C THR A 126 -13.58 6.67 10.96
N TYR A 127 -13.25 5.94 12.01
CA TYR A 127 -11.90 5.58 12.42
C TYR A 127 -11.52 4.22 11.84
N TYR A 128 -10.32 4.11 11.31
CA TYR A 128 -9.77 2.88 10.74
C TYR A 128 -8.63 2.38 11.62
N GLU A 129 -8.76 1.19 12.18
CA GLU A 129 -7.75 0.62 13.06
C GLU A 129 -6.75 -0.21 12.27
N LEU A 130 -5.49 0.20 12.29
CA LEU A 130 -4.39 -0.45 11.60
C LEU A 130 -3.33 -0.88 12.61
N ASN A 131 -2.92 -2.14 12.54
CA ASN A 131 -1.80 -2.68 13.31
C ASN A 131 -0.55 -2.76 12.44
N PHE A 132 0.56 -2.23 12.94
CA PHE A 132 1.88 -2.26 12.32
C PHE A 132 2.81 -3.14 13.13
N ARG A 133 3.37 -4.18 12.51
CA ARG A 133 4.38 -5.05 13.12
C ARG A 133 5.65 -5.06 12.30
N LYS A 134 6.78 -4.76 12.95
CA LYS A 134 8.10 -4.92 12.36
C LYS A 134 8.72 -6.20 12.90
N ILE A 135 9.00 -7.14 12.02
CA ILE A 135 9.55 -8.46 12.36
C ILE A 135 11.02 -8.47 11.94
N ASP A 136 11.86 -8.99 12.82
CA ASP A 136 13.26 -9.24 12.51
C ASP A 136 13.37 -10.42 11.52
N PRO A 137 13.93 -10.21 10.32
CA PRO A 137 14.01 -11.28 9.32
C PRO A 137 14.93 -12.45 9.73
N GLU A 138 15.92 -12.21 10.60
CA GLU A 138 16.86 -13.25 11.01
C GLU A 138 16.33 -14.09 12.20
N THR A 139 15.65 -13.42 13.14
CA THR A 139 15.21 -14.05 14.38
C THR A 139 13.72 -14.36 14.43
N GLY A 140 12.92 -13.83 13.51
CA GLY A 140 11.46 -13.91 13.50
C GLY A 140 10.79 -13.16 14.67
N LYS A 141 11.55 -12.45 15.50
CA LYS A 141 11.01 -11.73 16.66
C LYS A 141 10.38 -10.40 16.25
N ILE A 142 9.31 -10.04 16.93
CA ILE A 142 8.67 -8.74 16.76
C ILE A 142 9.55 -7.67 17.41
N LYS A 143 10.08 -6.75 16.61
CA LYS A 143 10.85 -5.58 17.06
C LYS A 143 9.95 -4.40 17.45
N GLN A 144 8.84 -4.23 16.72
CA GLN A 144 7.87 -3.16 16.98
C GLN A 144 6.47 -3.70 16.72
N ASP A 145 5.52 -3.31 17.56
CA ASP A 145 4.10 -3.61 17.45
C ASP A 145 3.33 -2.40 17.96
N PHE A 146 2.52 -1.77 17.10
CA PHE A 146 1.71 -0.61 17.48
C PHE A 146 0.49 -0.47 16.58
N ASN A 147 -0.53 0.20 17.12
CA ASN A 147 -1.72 0.55 16.37
C ASN A 147 -1.72 2.05 16.05
N VAL A 148 -2.32 2.39 14.90
CA VAL A 148 -2.70 3.75 14.50
C VAL A 148 -4.16 3.76 14.10
N ARG A 149 -4.83 4.90 14.31
CA ARG A 149 -6.26 5.09 14.05
C ARG A 149 -6.52 6.35 13.21
N PRO A 150 -6.08 6.42 11.93
CA PRO A 150 -6.47 7.51 11.06
C PRO A 150 -7.99 7.50 10.86
N TYR A 151 -8.58 8.68 10.65
CA TYR A 151 -10.02 8.78 10.49
C TYR A 151 -10.44 9.69 9.35
N LEU A 152 -11.64 9.47 8.86
CA LEU A 152 -12.33 10.32 7.88
C LEU A 152 -13.48 11.04 8.55
N LEU A 153 -13.51 12.36 8.39
CA LEU A 153 -14.62 13.19 8.81
C LEU A 153 -15.38 13.69 7.59
N MET A 154 -16.71 13.59 7.61
CA MET A 154 -17.54 14.21 6.59
C MET A 154 -17.62 15.72 6.85
N ASP A 155 -17.02 16.52 5.99
CA ASP A 155 -17.24 17.97 6.00
C ASP A 155 -18.63 18.25 5.43
N THR A 156 -19.56 18.63 6.30
CA THR A 156 -20.95 18.90 5.94
C THR A 156 -21.12 20.16 5.08
N LYS A 157 -20.13 21.06 5.06
CA LYS A 157 -20.16 22.29 4.26
C LYS A 157 -19.70 22.02 2.83
N MET A 158 -18.62 21.25 2.67
CA MET A 158 -18.06 20.93 1.36
C MET A 158 -18.57 19.62 0.78
N GLN A 159 -19.33 18.85 1.53
CA GLN A 159 -19.76 17.48 1.15
C GLN A 159 -18.60 16.58 0.72
N GLN A 160 -17.45 16.76 1.34
CA GLN A 160 -16.23 16.02 1.04
C GLN A 160 -15.72 15.29 2.29
N LEU A 161 -15.09 14.16 2.08
CA LEU A 161 -14.40 13.44 3.12
C LEU A 161 -13.06 14.13 3.42
N ALA A 162 -12.90 14.59 4.66
CA ALA A 162 -11.65 15.17 5.15
C ALA A 162 -10.82 14.07 5.82
N PRO A 163 -9.66 13.69 5.24
CA PRO A 163 -8.78 12.71 5.85
C PRO A 163 -8.01 13.34 7.03
N ASN A 164 -8.06 12.65 8.15
CA ASN A 164 -7.29 13.00 9.34
C ASN A 164 -6.26 11.89 9.60
N PRO A 165 -4.98 12.21 9.53
CA PRO A 165 -3.93 11.23 9.74
C PRO A 165 -3.78 10.86 11.21
N ASP A 166 -3.17 9.70 11.45
CA ASP A 166 -2.60 9.34 12.74
C ASP A 166 -1.12 9.04 12.60
N THR A 167 -0.34 9.33 13.64
CA THR A 167 1.11 9.28 13.59
C THR A 167 1.68 8.57 14.80
N LYS A 168 2.47 7.54 14.57
CA LYS A 168 3.32 6.95 15.61
C LYS A 168 4.66 7.66 15.65
N HIS A 169 4.93 8.36 16.75
CA HIS A 169 6.17 9.11 16.96
C HIS A 169 7.28 8.23 17.53
N TYR A 170 8.46 8.36 16.96
CA TYR A 170 9.72 7.83 17.48
C TYR A 170 10.76 8.97 17.59
N LEU A 171 11.85 8.76 18.29
CA LEU A 171 12.86 9.79 18.50
C LEU A 171 13.51 10.30 17.21
N THR A 172 13.66 9.42 16.20
CA THR A 172 14.42 9.71 14.98
C THR A 172 13.57 9.70 13.71
N TYR A 173 12.32 9.23 13.78
CA TYR A 173 11.39 9.19 12.66
C TYR A 173 9.96 9.06 13.18
N ASP A 174 9.01 9.31 12.31
CA ASP A 174 7.58 9.11 12.54
C ASP A 174 7.02 8.15 11.49
N VAL A 175 6.02 7.37 11.88
CA VAL A 175 5.19 6.59 10.95
C VAL A 175 3.85 7.31 10.81
N PHE A 176 3.70 8.02 9.69
CA PHE A 176 2.53 8.80 9.36
C PHE A 176 1.57 7.96 8.50
N THR A 177 0.31 7.92 8.85
CA THR A 177 -0.71 7.11 8.18
C THR A 177 -1.98 7.90 7.98
N HIS A 178 -2.52 7.88 6.77
CA HIS A 178 -3.81 8.48 6.46
C HIS A 178 -4.60 7.62 5.47
N VAL A 179 -5.90 7.80 5.43
CA VAL A 179 -6.79 7.17 4.45
C VAL A 179 -6.99 8.15 3.30
N THR A 180 -6.61 7.75 2.09
CA THR A 180 -6.67 8.62 0.89
C THR A 180 -8.02 8.53 0.20
N SER A 181 -8.62 7.33 0.15
CA SER A 181 -9.93 7.10 -0.44
C SER A 181 -10.59 5.88 0.18
N LEU A 182 -11.90 5.86 0.14
CA LEU A 182 -12.68 4.67 0.42
C LEU A 182 -13.08 4.02 -0.92
N PRO A 183 -13.26 2.69 -0.95
CA PRO A 183 -14.06 2.10 -2.02
C PRO A 183 -15.39 2.83 -2.00
N GLY A 184 -15.72 3.57 -3.05
CA GLY A 184 -16.96 4.35 -3.11
C GLY A 184 -18.17 3.45 -2.88
N GLU A 185 -19.28 4.02 -2.44
CA GLU A 185 -20.54 3.26 -2.31
C GLU A 185 -20.96 2.62 -3.64
N GLY A 186 -20.55 3.19 -4.78
CA GLY A 186 -20.62 2.58 -6.10
C GLY A 186 -19.79 1.30 -6.25
N SER A 187 -18.74 1.12 -5.44
CA SER A 187 -17.93 -0.12 -5.46
C SER A 187 -18.61 -1.30 -4.76
N LYS A 188 -19.53 -1.04 -3.82
CA LYS A 188 -20.37 -2.11 -3.22
C LYS A 188 -21.47 -2.60 -4.17
N ASN A 189 -21.87 -1.77 -5.14
CA ASN A 189 -22.91 -2.04 -6.12
C ASN A 189 -22.36 -2.07 -7.56
N ALA A 190 -21.08 -1.83 -7.77
CA ALA A 190 -20.47 -2.01 -9.09
C ALA A 190 -20.62 -3.49 -9.48
N PRO A 191 -21.09 -3.79 -10.70
CA PRO A 191 -21.11 -5.17 -11.17
C PRO A 191 -19.70 -5.74 -11.05
N PRO A 192 -19.55 -7.01 -10.65
CA PRO A 192 -18.25 -7.65 -10.56
C PRO A 192 -17.53 -7.49 -11.90
N THR A 193 -16.27 -7.09 -11.86
CA THR A 193 -15.44 -7.07 -13.07
C THR A 193 -15.20 -8.52 -13.48
N VAL A 194 -15.87 -8.94 -14.54
CA VAL A 194 -15.75 -10.29 -15.09
C VAL A 194 -14.62 -10.29 -16.11
N LYS A 195 -13.63 -11.14 -15.89
CA LYS A 195 -12.52 -11.35 -16.81
C LYS A 195 -12.39 -12.81 -17.12
N THR A 196 -12.36 -13.15 -18.41
CA THR A 196 -12.14 -14.53 -18.87
C THR A 196 -10.71 -14.66 -19.37
N ASP A 197 -9.99 -15.61 -18.79
CA ASP A 197 -8.59 -15.89 -19.14
C ASP A 197 -8.39 -17.39 -19.40
N THR A 198 -7.38 -17.69 -20.23
CA THR A 198 -6.96 -19.05 -20.55
C THR A 198 -5.55 -19.29 -20.06
N ILE A 199 -5.40 -20.15 -19.06
CA ILE A 199 -4.15 -20.38 -18.35
C ILE A 199 -3.76 -21.86 -18.32
N GLY A 200 -2.46 -22.12 -18.14
CA GLY A 200 -1.88 -23.44 -17.90
C GLY A 200 -1.50 -23.65 -16.44
N MET A 201 -1.00 -24.85 -16.14
CA MET A 201 -0.45 -25.18 -14.81
C MET A 201 0.71 -24.24 -14.45
N GLY A 202 0.69 -23.70 -13.23
CA GLY A 202 1.71 -22.77 -12.73
C GLY A 202 1.51 -21.30 -13.14
N ASP A 203 0.53 -21.02 -14.01
CA ASP A 203 0.20 -19.63 -14.39
C ASP A 203 -0.60 -18.92 -13.29
N THR A 204 -0.59 -17.60 -13.33
CA THR A 204 -1.28 -16.75 -12.36
C THR A 204 -2.35 -15.89 -13.03
N LEU A 205 -3.50 -15.75 -12.38
CA LEU A 205 -4.54 -14.77 -12.70
C LEU A 205 -4.46 -13.63 -11.70
N ARG A 206 -4.34 -12.40 -12.17
CA ARG A 206 -4.31 -11.23 -11.29
C ARG A 206 -5.70 -10.63 -11.12
N PHE A 207 -6.02 -10.25 -9.90
CA PHE A 207 -7.22 -9.51 -9.54
C PHE A 207 -6.84 -8.30 -8.67
N ASN A 208 -7.80 -7.41 -8.40
CA ASN A 208 -7.55 -6.08 -7.81
C ASN A 208 -6.73 -6.06 -6.51
N THR A 209 -6.70 -7.14 -5.76
CA THR A 209 -6.07 -7.17 -4.44
C THR A 209 -4.99 -8.24 -4.28
N GLY A 210 -4.80 -9.08 -5.33
CA GLY A 210 -3.87 -10.19 -5.27
C GLY A 210 -3.77 -10.99 -6.57
N TYR A 211 -3.46 -12.26 -6.44
CA TYR A 211 -3.40 -13.18 -7.57
C TYR A 211 -3.89 -14.57 -7.19
N LEU A 212 -4.31 -15.32 -8.20
CA LEU A 212 -4.65 -16.73 -8.13
C LEU A 212 -3.57 -17.51 -8.85
N LEU A 213 -2.93 -18.46 -8.19
CA LEU A 213 -1.97 -19.38 -8.79
C LEU A 213 -2.66 -20.71 -9.06
N LEU A 214 -2.70 -21.17 -10.31
CA LEU A 214 -3.17 -22.51 -10.64
C LEU A 214 -2.11 -23.55 -10.23
N SER A 215 -2.28 -24.12 -9.04
CA SER A 215 -1.30 -25.02 -8.44
C SER A 215 -1.43 -26.48 -8.89
N ASP A 216 -2.66 -26.94 -9.16
CA ASP A 216 -2.92 -28.32 -9.55
C ASP A 216 -4.23 -28.45 -10.34
N VAL A 217 -4.33 -29.51 -11.16
CA VAL A 217 -5.56 -29.88 -11.86
C VAL A 217 -5.76 -31.38 -11.77
N VAL A 218 -6.79 -31.78 -11.05
CA VAL A 218 -7.07 -33.19 -10.73
C VAL A 218 -8.32 -33.68 -11.46
N ARG A 219 -8.22 -34.82 -12.10
CA ARG A 219 -9.38 -35.52 -12.65
C ARG A 219 -10.08 -36.33 -11.56
N PHE A 220 -11.39 -36.31 -11.56
CA PHE A 220 -12.19 -37.14 -10.66
C PHE A 220 -13.42 -37.69 -11.36
N THR A 221 -13.94 -38.81 -10.86
CA THR A 221 -15.20 -39.39 -11.34
C THR A 221 -16.30 -38.94 -10.40
N SER A 222 -17.27 -38.21 -10.90
CA SER A 222 -18.37 -37.69 -10.07
C SER A 222 -19.47 -38.75 -9.87
N ASN A 223 -19.80 -39.46 -10.93
CA ASN A 223 -20.76 -40.59 -10.95
C ASN A 223 -20.35 -41.57 -12.07
N ALA A 224 -21.01 -42.73 -12.18
CA ALA A 224 -20.72 -43.72 -13.22
C ALA A 224 -20.78 -43.13 -14.65
N ASP A 225 -21.58 -42.06 -14.86
CA ASP A 225 -21.84 -41.48 -16.18
C ASP A 225 -21.22 -40.06 -16.33
N SER A 226 -20.30 -39.65 -15.46
CA SER A 226 -19.71 -38.32 -15.55
C SER A 226 -18.25 -38.26 -15.12
N ILE A 227 -17.46 -37.52 -15.90
CA ILE A 227 -16.04 -37.24 -15.63
C ILE A 227 -15.92 -35.78 -15.26
N GLY A 228 -15.21 -35.50 -14.16
CA GLY A 228 -14.95 -34.15 -13.69
C GLY A 228 -13.46 -33.81 -13.68
N VAL A 229 -13.21 -32.53 -13.76
CA VAL A 229 -11.88 -31.90 -13.52
C VAL A 229 -12.05 -30.85 -12.47
N MET A 230 -11.16 -30.85 -11.47
CA MET A 230 -11.11 -29.90 -10.40
C MET A 230 -9.78 -29.13 -10.50
N ALA A 231 -9.86 -27.83 -10.63
CA ALA A 231 -8.69 -26.96 -10.57
C ALA A 231 -8.44 -26.55 -9.11
N LYS A 232 -7.19 -26.52 -8.68
CA LYS A 232 -6.79 -26.01 -7.39
C LYS A 232 -6.08 -24.69 -7.59
N PHE A 233 -6.65 -23.65 -7.02
CA PHE A 233 -6.05 -22.32 -6.99
C PHE A 233 -5.61 -21.96 -5.59
N ASP A 234 -4.43 -21.37 -5.50
CA ASP A 234 -3.99 -20.64 -4.34
C ASP A 234 -4.33 -19.15 -4.54
N ALA A 235 -5.36 -18.65 -3.85
CA ALA A 235 -5.64 -17.23 -3.78
C ALA A 235 -4.69 -16.58 -2.78
N VAL A 236 -3.93 -15.58 -3.22
CA VAL A 236 -2.93 -14.88 -2.40
C VAL A 236 -3.24 -13.40 -2.36
N VAL A 237 -3.37 -12.85 -1.15
CA VAL A 237 -3.55 -11.42 -0.87
C VAL A 237 -2.56 -11.04 0.22
N GLY A 238 -1.51 -10.31 -0.15
CA GLY A 238 -0.40 -10.02 0.75
C GLY A 238 0.29 -11.32 1.23
N VAL A 239 0.17 -11.62 2.52
CA VAL A 239 0.67 -12.87 3.13
C VAL A 239 -0.44 -13.88 3.41
N ALA A 240 -1.69 -13.51 3.21
CA ALA A 240 -2.82 -14.42 3.39
C ALA A 240 -2.96 -15.32 2.15
N LYS A 241 -3.28 -16.58 2.40
CA LYS A 241 -3.47 -17.61 1.38
C LYS A 241 -4.74 -18.41 1.67
N GLU A 242 -5.56 -18.65 0.63
CA GLU A 242 -6.78 -19.46 0.69
C GLU A 242 -6.85 -20.38 -0.54
N GLU A 243 -7.22 -21.64 -0.38
CA GLU A 243 -7.36 -22.57 -1.48
C GLU A 243 -8.77 -22.54 -2.07
N LEU A 244 -8.88 -22.48 -3.40
CA LEU A 244 -10.12 -22.54 -4.16
C LEU A 244 -10.10 -23.76 -5.07
N THR A 245 -11.25 -24.43 -5.16
CA THR A 245 -11.38 -25.65 -5.96
C THR A 245 -12.60 -25.62 -6.89
N PRO A 246 -12.62 -24.74 -7.92
CA PRO A 246 -13.68 -24.77 -8.94
C PRO A 246 -13.64 -26.09 -9.73
N ARG A 247 -14.81 -26.56 -10.12
CA ARG A 247 -14.97 -27.88 -10.79
C ARG A 247 -15.62 -27.72 -12.13
N PHE A 248 -15.24 -28.59 -13.07
CA PHE A 248 -15.86 -28.70 -14.37
C PHE A 248 -16.22 -30.16 -14.60
N VAL A 249 -17.50 -30.46 -14.85
CA VAL A 249 -18.00 -31.83 -14.97
C VAL A 249 -18.66 -32.03 -16.34
N ILE A 250 -18.31 -33.10 -17.04
CA ILE A 250 -18.91 -33.50 -18.31
C ILE A 250 -19.73 -34.77 -18.08
N ARG A 251 -21.01 -34.74 -18.43
CA ARG A 251 -21.85 -35.92 -18.45
C ARG A 251 -21.59 -36.69 -19.73
N LEU A 252 -21.28 -37.99 -19.61
CA LEU A 252 -20.90 -38.82 -20.74
C LEU A 252 -22.11 -39.20 -21.64
N ALA A 253 -23.32 -39.23 -21.07
CA ALA A 253 -24.52 -39.64 -21.78
C ALA A 253 -24.95 -38.66 -22.88
N ASP A 254 -24.78 -37.37 -22.68
CA ASP A 254 -25.26 -36.31 -23.57
C ASP A 254 -24.22 -35.24 -23.90
N GLY A 255 -23.00 -35.37 -23.36
CA GLY A 255 -21.93 -34.41 -23.55
C GLY A 255 -22.15 -33.07 -22.86
N THR A 256 -23.19 -32.94 -22.01
CA THR A 256 -23.45 -31.67 -21.30
C THR A 256 -22.36 -31.34 -20.28
N ALA A 257 -21.92 -30.09 -20.30
CA ALA A 257 -20.90 -29.57 -19.36
C ALA A 257 -21.56 -28.79 -18.25
N GLN A 258 -21.17 -29.06 -17.00
CA GLN A 258 -21.55 -28.31 -15.83
C GLN A 258 -20.34 -27.54 -15.31
N GLN A 259 -20.46 -26.23 -15.28
CA GLN A 259 -19.46 -25.31 -14.78
C GLN A 259 -19.66 -25.09 -13.27
N GLY A 260 -18.61 -25.20 -12.50
CA GLY A 260 -18.62 -24.96 -11.07
C GLY A 260 -17.74 -23.78 -10.68
N SER A 261 -18.20 -23.05 -9.69
CA SER A 261 -17.51 -21.89 -9.13
C SER A 261 -16.97 -22.16 -7.74
N ALA A 262 -15.89 -21.49 -7.38
CA ALA A 262 -15.38 -21.40 -6.03
C ALA A 262 -15.10 -19.94 -5.70
N GLN A 263 -15.31 -19.54 -4.45
CA GLN A 263 -15.14 -18.16 -3.99
C GLN A 263 -14.14 -18.12 -2.85
N ALA A 264 -13.16 -17.21 -2.93
CA ALA A 264 -12.29 -16.89 -1.82
C ALA A 264 -12.88 -15.74 -0.98
N THR A 265 -12.79 -15.90 0.32
CA THR A 265 -13.17 -14.86 1.28
C THR A 265 -12.16 -13.72 1.26
N ILE A 266 -10.86 -14.08 1.11
CA ILE A 266 -9.80 -13.11 0.90
C ILE A 266 -9.93 -12.50 -0.49
N GLY A 267 -9.94 -11.17 -0.58
CA GLY A 267 -10.02 -10.44 -1.83
C GLY A 267 -11.37 -10.47 -2.53
N ASN A 268 -12.38 -11.16 -1.98
CA ASN A 268 -13.73 -11.28 -2.54
C ASN A 268 -13.71 -11.64 -4.04
N VAL A 269 -12.97 -12.69 -4.39
CA VAL A 269 -12.81 -13.18 -5.77
C VAL A 269 -13.56 -14.49 -5.94
N GLN A 270 -14.28 -14.61 -7.06
CA GLN A 270 -14.94 -15.83 -7.48
C GLN A 270 -14.30 -16.34 -8.76
N VAL A 271 -14.04 -17.64 -8.83
CA VAL A 271 -13.50 -18.30 -10.03
C VAL A 271 -14.49 -19.35 -10.50
N THR A 272 -14.87 -19.27 -11.76
CA THR A 272 -15.70 -20.28 -12.43
C THR A 272 -14.87 -21.01 -13.47
N PHE A 273 -14.90 -22.34 -13.45
CA PHE A 273 -14.22 -23.16 -14.44
C PHE A 273 -15.14 -23.33 -15.66
N LEU A 274 -14.78 -22.70 -16.78
CA LEU A 274 -15.60 -22.65 -17.99
C LEU A 274 -15.35 -23.80 -18.95
N GLY A 275 -14.09 -24.26 -19.05
CA GLY A 275 -13.76 -25.30 -20.04
C GLY A 275 -12.28 -25.67 -20.08
N ILE A 276 -11.99 -26.67 -20.90
CA ILE A 276 -10.66 -27.23 -21.09
C ILE A 276 -10.30 -27.12 -22.56
N LEU A 277 -9.07 -26.73 -22.88
CA LEU A 277 -8.46 -26.73 -24.20
C LEU A 277 -7.37 -27.82 -24.25
N PRO A 278 -7.71 -29.07 -24.55
CA PRO A 278 -6.80 -30.21 -24.43
C PRO A 278 -5.57 -30.08 -25.34
N GLU A 279 -5.75 -29.52 -26.55
CA GLU A 279 -4.68 -29.36 -27.54
C GLU A 279 -3.58 -28.41 -27.08
N GLN A 280 -3.95 -27.45 -26.22
CA GLN A 280 -3.02 -26.42 -25.68
C GLN A 280 -2.57 -26.70 -24.24
N ASN A 281 -3.11 -27.77 -23.63
CA ASN A 281 -2.95 -28.04 -22.20
C ASN A 281 -3.30 -26.84 -21.32
N LYS A 282 -4.37 -26.14 -21.67
CA LYS A 282 -4.86 -24.94 -20.99
C LYS A 282 -6.31 -25.08 -20.54
N PHE A 283 -6.66 -24.24 -19.57
CA PHE A 283 -7.96 -24.22 -18.91
C PHE A 283 -8.53 -22.80 -18.97
N VAL A 284 -9.85 -22.71 -19.17
CA VAL A 284 -10.56 -21.43 -19.30
C VAL A 284 -11.30 -21.15 -18.01
N PHE A 285 -11.06 -19.98 -17.45
CA PHE A 285 -11.70 -19.51 -16.21
C PHE A 285 -12.28 -18.09 -16.39
N THR A 286 -13.27 -17.77 -15.59
CA THR A 286 -13.81 -16.42 -15.48
C THR A 286 -13.96 -16.04 -14.01
#